data_e27dfefb251034a344ac74068109e63c
#
_entry.id   e27dfefb251034a344ac74068109e63c
#
_cell.length_a   1.000
_cell.length_b   1.000
_cell.length_c   1.000
_cell.angle_alpha   90.00
_cell.angle_beta   90.00
_cell.angle_gamma   90.00
#
_symmetry.space_group_name_H-M   'P 1'
#
loop_
_entity.id
_entity.type
_entity.pdbx_description
1 polymer ?
#
loop_
_entity_poly.entity_id
_entity_poly.type
_entity_poly.pdbx_seq_one_letter_code
_entity_poly.pdbx_strand_id
1 'polypeptide(L)'
;MQNSPWFVEFSDVWLAYNDELLKQNHFAVEAIDLKVRQGEFIAIVGPSGCGKSTFMKLTTGLKMPSKGRILIDQQPVTGPLKISGMAFQAPSLLPWRTTVDNVLLPLEIVEPYRSSFKAKRKEYEERARKLLQKVGLGGYEDKFPWQLSGGMQQRASICRALIHEPKMLLLDEPFGALDAFTREELWCILRDLWTEQQFNVILVTHDLRESVFLADTVYVMSKSPGRFVVKREIDIPRPRDLEVTYTQAFGDIVHELRGHIGAMRKTTLSAPAVAPA
;
A
#
# COMPACT_ATOMS: atom_id res chain seq x y z
N MET A 1 -23.51 -12.09 16.69
CA MET A 1 -22.42 -12.37 15.75
C MET A 1 -21.13 -11.89 16.42
N GLN A 2 -20.18 -12.79 16.70
CA GLN A 2 -18.89 -12.37 17.25
C GLN A 2 -18.22 -11.47 16.20
N ASN A 3 -17.90 -10.21 16.57
CA ASN A 3 -17.14 -9.32 15.70
C ASN A 3 -15.78 -9.96 15.44
N SER A 4 -15.47 -10.28 14.17
CA SER A 4 -14.16 -10.76 13.78
C SER A 4 -13.11 -9.70 14.15
N PRO A 5 -11.95 -10.07 14.74
CA PRO A 5 -10.88 -9.12 15.05
C PRO A 5 -10.15 -8.64 13.79
N TRP A 6 -10.51 -9.18 12.63
CA TRP A 6 -9.81 -8.95 11.38
C TRP A 6 -10.49 -7.86 10.56
N PHE A 7 -9.71 -6.86 10.16
CA PHE A 7 -10.17 -5.79 9.27
C PHE A 7 -10.11 -6.21 7.80
N VAL A 8 -9.03 -6.91 7.40
CA VAL A 8 -8.89 -7.51 6.06
C VAL A 8 -8.81 -9.01 6.22
N GLU A 9 -9.62 -9.75 5.46
CA GLU A 9 -9.60 -11.21 5.44
C GLU A 9 -9.70 -11.72 4.00
N PHE A 10 -8.68 -12.46 3.57
CA PHE A 10 -8.67 -13.25 2.33
C PHE A 10 -8.76 -14.71 2.72
N SER A 11 -9.67 -15.45 2.11
CA SER A 11 -9.87 -16.87 2.35
C SER A 11 -9.80 -17.61 1.03
N ASP A 12 -8.72 -18.37 0.82
CA ASP A 12 -8.43 -19.17 -0.38
C ASP A 12 -8.68 -18.39 -1.67
N VAL A 13 -8.05 -17.20 -1.80
CA VAL A 13 -8.30 -16.28 -2.91
C VAL A 13 -7.39 -16.59 -4.09
N TRP A 14 -8.03 -16.74 -5.27
CA TRP A 14 -7.38 -17.00 -6.56
C TRP A 14 -7.86 -15.99 -7.58
N LEU A 15 -6.98 -15.59 -8.51
CA LEU A 15 -7.35 -14.73 -9.63
C LEU A 15 -6.71 -15.17 -10.93
N ALA A 16 -7.54 -15.46 -11.94
CA ALA A 16 -7.20 -15.49 -13.35
C ALA A 16 -7.73 -14.22 -14.02
N TYR A 17 -6.97 -13.63 -14.95
CA TYR A 17 -7.34 -12.34 -15.55
C TYR A 17 -8.48 -12.43 -16.57
N ASN A 18 -8.73 -13.61 -17.13
CA ASN A 18 -9.82 -13.89 -18.07
C ASN A 18 -10.28 -15.35 -17.97
N ASP A 19 -11.40 -15.67 -18.61
CA ASP A 19 -12.02 -17.00 -18.59
C ASP A 19 -11.15 -18.07 -19.27
N GLU A 20 -10.36 -17.71 -20.26
CA GLU A 20 -9.45 -18.63 -20.95
C GLU A 20 -8.33 -19.09 -20.00
N LEU A 21 -7.67 -18.16 -19.33
CA LEU A 21 -6.67 -18.47 -18.31
C LEU A 21 -7.27 -19.24 -17.13
N LEU A 22 -8.51 -18.94 -16.75
CA LEU A 22 -9.23 -19.69 -15.72
C LEU A 22 -9.46 -21.15 -16.13
N LYS A 23 -9.89 -21.39 -17.36
CA LYS A 23 -10.07 -22.76 -17.91
C LYS A 23 -8.75 -23.53 -17.98
N GLN A 24 -7.65 -22.84 -18.24
CA GLN A 24 -6.30 -23.41 -18.27
C GLN A 24 -5.68 -23.56 -16.89
N ASN A 25 -6.39 -23.19 -15.80
CA ASN A 25 -5.86 -23.11 -14.43
C ASN A 25 -4.59 -22.22 -14.33
N HIS A 26 -4.54 -21.16 -15.11
CA HIS A 26 -3.43 -20.20 -15.10
C HIS A 26 -3.81 -18.98 -14.25
N PHE A 27 -3.25 -18.91 -13.04
CA PHE A 27 -3.58 -17.87 -12.07
C PHE A 27 -2.44 -16.86 -11.91
N ALA A 28 -2.81 -15.58 -11.77
CA ALA A 28 -1.87 -14.51 -11.41
C ALA A 28 -1.53 -14.56 -9.92
N VAL A 29 -2.52 -14.88 -9.09
CA VAL A 29 -2.37 -15.18 -7.65
C VAL A 29 -3.18 -16.42 -7.32
N GLU A 30 -2.70 -17.20 -6.35
CA GLU A 30 -3.23 -18.52 -6.02
C GLU A 30 -3.17 -18.77 -4.52
N ALA A 31 -4.26 -19.29 -3.97
CA ALA A 31 -4.40 -19.68 -2.56
C ALA A 31 -3.89 -18.60 -1.60
N ILE A 32 -4.35 -17.36 -1.81
CA ILE A 32 -3.99 -16.26 -0.91
C ILE A 32 -4.88 -16.33 0.34
N ASP A 33 -4.27 -16.61 1.47
CA ASP A 33 -4.84 -16.48 2.80
C ASP A 33 -4.16 -15.33 3.54
N LEU A 34 -4.94 -14.36 4.03
CA LEU A 34 -4.43 -13.20 4.74
C LEU A 34 -5.42 -12.75 5.79
N LYS A 35 -4.91 -12.39 6.96
CA LYS A 35 -5.69 -11.76 8.04
C LYS A 35 -4.91 -10.58 8.60
N VAL A 36 -5.52 -9.39 8.54
CA VAL A 36 -4.96 -8.14 9.05
C VAL A 36 -5.87 -7.60 10.13
N ARG A 37 -5.30 -7.27 11.29
CA ARG A 37 -6.05 -6.69 12.40
C ARG A 37 -6.42 -5.23 12.12
N GLN A 38 -7.41 -4.72 12.87
CA GLN A 38 -7.70 -3.28 12.85
C GLN A 38 -6.46 -2.48 13.24
N GLY A 39 -6.11 -1.44 12.47
CA GLY A 39 -4.97 -0.55 12.73
C GLY A 39 -3.60 -1.16 12.41
N GLU A 40 -3.51 -2.39 11.91
CA GLU A 40 -2.23 -3.03 11.59
C GLU A 40 -1.60 -2.45 10.32
N PHE A 41 -0.28 -2.27 10.35
CA PHE A 41 0.53 -1.92 9.19
C PHE A 41 1.21 -3.18 8.65
N ILE A 42 0.84 -3.64 7.47
CA ILE A 42 1.50 -4.77 6.83
C ILE A 42 2.31 -4.34 5.60
N ALA A 43 3.38 -5.06 5.30
CA ALA A 43 4.12 -4.92 4.06
C ALA A 43 4.10 -6.23 3.25
N ILE A 44 3.99 -6.10 1.93
CA ILE A 44 4.08 -7.21 0.98
C ILE A 44 5.30 -6.98 0.12
N VAL A 45 6.26 -7.90 0.23
CA VAL A 45 7.51 -7.86 -0.51
C VAL A 45 7.60 -9.04 -1.46
N GLY A 46 8.33 -8.87 -2.55
CA GLY A 46 8.55 -9.94 -3.52
C GLY A 46 9.12 -9.43 -4.84
N PRO A 47 9.58 -10.32 -5.70
CA PRO A 47 10.18 -9.96 -6.99
C PRO A 47 9.17 -9.28 -7.92
N SER A 48 9.66 -8.58 -8.95
CA SER A 48 8.80 -7.98 -9.97
C SER A 48 7.97 -9.07 -10.67
N GLY A 49 6.69 -8.77 -10.89
CA GLY A 49 5.75 -9.68 -11.54
C GLY A 49 5.24 -10.84 -10.65
N CYS A 50 5.46 -10.81 -9.33
CA CYS A 50 4.94 -11.84 -8.43
C CYS A 50 3.44 -11.70 -8.08
N GLY A 51 2.74 -10.67 -8.56
CA GLY A 51 1.31 -10.49 -8.28
C GLY A 51 0.96 -9.40 -7.27
N LYS A 52 1.93 -8.59 -6.80
CA LYS A 52 1.68 -7.51 -5.82
C LYS A 52 0.59 -6.52 -6.28
N SER A 53 0.69 -6.02 -7.51
CA SER A 53 -0.32 -5.11 -8.06
C SER A 53 -1.66 -5.81 -8.31
N THR A 54 -1.66 -7.12 -8.55
CA THR A 54 -2.87 -7.94 -8.60
C THR A 54 -3.54 -8.03 -7.23
N PHE A 55 -2.74 -8.28 -6.19
CA PHE A 55 -3.21 -8.28 -4.81
C PHE A 55 -3.82 -6.92 -4.43
N MET A 56 -3.17 -5.80 -4.80
CA MET A 56 -3.71 -4.45 -4.58
C MET A 56 -5.08 -4.25 -5.26
N LYS A 57 -5.23 -4.73 -6.51
CA LYS A 57 -6.52 -4.65 -7.23
C LYS A 57 -7.62 -5.47 -6.58
N LEU A 58 -7.29 -6.63 -6.02
CA LEU A 58 -8.23 -7.45 -5.24
C LEU A 58 -8.62 -6.73 -3.94
N THR A 59 -7.65 -6.19 -3.20
CA THR A 59 -7.89 -5.47 -1.94
C THR A 59 -8.73 -4.21 -2.14
N THR A 60 -8.56 -3.50 -3.26
CA THR A 60 -9.36 -2.30 -3.55
C THR A 60 -10.73 -2.60 -4.17
N GLY A 61 -11.03 -3.86 -4.49
CA GLY A 61 -12.24 -4.24 -5.22
C GLY A 61 -12.25 -3.82 -6.70
N LEU A 62 -11.11 -3.43 -7.26
CA LEU A 62 -10.97 -3.15 -8.70
C LEU A 62 -10.95 -4.43 -9.54
N LYS A 63 -10.67 -5.57 -8.92
CA LYS A 63 -10.83 -6.92 -9.48
C LYS A 63 -11.47 -7.81 -8.45
N MET A 64 -12.37 -8.67 -8.92
CA MET A 64 -13.01 -9.70 -8.10
C MET A 64 -12.19 -10.99 -8.18
N PRO A 65 -12.13 -11.78 -7.11
CA PRO A 65 -11.45 -13.07 -7.13
C PRO A 65 -12.20 -14.05 -8.06
N SER A 66 -11.44 -14.92 -8.73
CA SER A 66 -12.01 -16.04 -9.51
C SER A 66 -12.47 -17.18 -8.60
N LYS A 67 -11.83 -17.34 -7.42
CA LYS A 67 -12.21 -18.28 -6.35
C LYS A 67 -11.90 -17.67 -4.99
N GLY A 68 -12.56 -18.16 -3.94
CA GLY A 68 -12.38 -17.67 -2.58
C GLY A 68 -13.23 -16.43 -2.30
N ARG A 69 -12.92 -15.78 -1.16
CA ARG A 69 -13.65 -14.59 -0.73
C ARG A 69 -12.73 -13.57 -0.07
N ILE A 70 -13.12 -12.30 -0.16
CA ILE A 70 -12.44 -11.18 0.48
C ILE A 70 -13.45 -10.44 1.34
N LEU A 71 -13.11 -10.23 2.61
CA LEU A 71 -13.85 -9.36 3.52
C LEU A 71 -12.98 -8.19 3.92
N ILE A 72 -13.53 -6.98 3.90
CA ILE A 72 -12.87 -5.77 4.40
C ILE A 72 -13.85 -5.02 5.28
N ASP A 73 -13.42 -4.65 6.47
CA ASP A 73 -14.28 -4.09 7.51
C ASP A 73 -15.52 -5.00 7.73
N GLN A 74 -15.29 -6.31 7.75
CA GLN A 74 -16.30 -7.38 7.90
C GLN A 74 -17.35 -7.43 6.77
N GLN A 75 -17.20 -6.66 5.71
CA GLN A 75 -18.09 -6.66 4.57
C GLN A 75 -17.45 -7.37 3.36
N PRO A 76 -18.22 -8.18 2.60
CA PRO A 76 -17.71 -8.78 1.39
C PRO A 76 -17.36 -7.70 0.35
N VAL A 77 -16.20 -7.84 -0.27
CA VAL A 77 -15.78 -6.97 -1.36
C VAL A 77 -16.55 -7.34 -2.63
N THR A 78 -17.41 -6.44 -3.08
CA THR A 78 -18.27 -6.62 -4.27
C THR A 78 -18.01 -5.56 -5.36
N GLY A 79 -17.07 -4.65 -5.12
CA GLY A 79 -16.70 -3.57 -6.04
C GLY A 79 -15.71 -2.59 -5.40
N PRO A 80 -15.39 -1.49 -6.08
CA PRO A 80 -14.42 -0.50 -5.59
C PRO A 80 -14.78 0.08 -4.21
N LEU A 81 -13.82 0.04 -3.30
CA LEU A 81 -13.98 0.43 -1.91
C LEU A 81 -13.74 1.93 -1.71
N LYS A 82 -14.75 2.64 -1.21
CA LYS A 82 -14.67 4.08 -0.90
C LYS A 82 -13.94 4.38 0.42
N ILE A 83 -13.73 3.35 1.26
CA ILE A 83 -13.05 3.46 2.55
C ILE A 83 -11.52 3.34 2.44
N SER A 84 -11.00 3.21 1.23
CA SER A 84 -9.57 3.08 0.97
C SER A 84 -9.00 4.32 0.29
N GLY A 85 -7.82 4.77 0.78
CA GLY A 85 -6.95 5.69 0.08
C GLY A 85 -5.86 4.94 -0.65
N MET A 86 -5.38 5.47 -1.78
CA MET A 86 -4.32 4.81 -2.55
C MET A 86 -3.29 5.82 -3.02
N ALA A 87 -2.00 5.52 -2.81
CA ALA A 87 -0.88 6.25 -3.38
C ALA A 87 -0.03 5.28 -4.21
N PHE A 88 0.38 5.73 -5.39
CA PHE A 88 1.12 4.96 -6.39
C PHE A 88 2.59 5.36 -6.41
N GLN A 89 3.42 4.56 -7.08
CA GLN A 89 4.82 4.84 -7.33
C GLN A 89 5.00 6.19 -8.05
N ALA A 90 4.21 6.45 -9.08
CA ALA A 90 4.10 7.78 -9.68
C ALA A 90 3.03 8.58 -8.92
N PRO A 91 3.33 9.81 -8.45
CA PRO A 91 2.39 10.62 -7.68
C PRO A 91 1.06 10.89 -8.41
N SER A 92 1.06 10.87 -9.75
CA SER A 92 -0.12 11.04 -10.61
C SER A 92 -0.99 12.25 -10.22
N LEU A 93 -0.33 13.35 -9.84
CA LEU A 93 -1.02 14.60 -9.57
C LEU A 93 -1.54 15.19 -10.88
N LEU A 94 -2.73 15.82 -10.83
CA LEU A 94 -3.31 16.51 -11.98
C LEU A 94 -2.52 17.78 -12.27
N PRO A 95 -1.83 17.90 -13.43
CA PRO A 95 -0.90 19.00 -13.67
C PRO A 95 -1.57 20.37 -13.75
N TRP A 96 -2.86 20.44 -14.05
CA TRP A 96 -3.65 21.67 -14.14
C TRP A 96 -4.28 22.10 -12.81
N ARG A 97 -4.05 21.38 -11.72
CA ARG A 97 -4.51 21.71 -10.36
C ARG A 97 -3.33 22.07 -9.47
N THR A 98 -3.55 22.99 -8.54
CA THR A 98 -2.58 23.29 -7.49
C THR A 98 -2.37 22.08 -6.56
N THR A 99 -1.38 22.13 -5.69
CA THR A 99 -1.12 21.08 -4.71
C THR A 99 -2.34 20.86 -3.80
N VAL A 100 -2.91 21.93 -3.26
CA VAL A 100 -4.10 21.83 -2.40
C VAL A 100 -5.30 21.30 -3.17
N ASP A 101 -5.55 21.72 -4.40
CA ASP A 101 -6.65 21.20 -5.21
C ASP A 101 -6.47 19.74 -5.60
N ASN A 102 -5.24 19.27 -5.77
CA ASN A 102 -4.94 17.85 -5.93
C ASN A 102 -5.28 17.06 -4.68
N VAL A 103 -4.94 17.57 -3.51
CA VAL A 103 -5.26 16.92 -2.23
C VAL A 103 -6.77 16.87 -2.00
N LEU A 104 -7.51 17.90 -2.38
CA LEU A 104 -8.98 17.97 -2.23
C LEU A 104 -9.74 17.03 -3.17
N LEU A 105 -9.14 16.53 -4.25
CA LEU A 105 -9.82 15.74 -5.29
C LEU A 105 -10.69 14.59 -4.74
N PRO A 106 -10.27 13.77 -3.78
CA PRO A 106 -11.12 12.70 -3.24
C PRO A 106 -12.42 13.22 -2.61
N LEU A 107 -12.40 14.40 -2.00
CA LEU A 107 -13.58 14.99 -1.37
C LEU A 107 -14.62 15.48 -2.39
N GLU A 108 -14.22 15.70 -3.64
CA GLU A 108 -15.13 16.01 -4.74
C GLU A 108 -15.86 14.76 -5.26
N ILE A 109 -15.38 13.55 -4.92
CA ILE A 109 -15.83 12.27 -5.50
C ILE A 109 -16.52 11.38 -4.47
N VAL A 110 -15.98 11.30 -3.25
CA VAL A 110 -16.39 10.33 -2.23
C VAL A 110 -17.49 10.92 -1.33
N GLU A 111 -18.59 10.18 -1.17
CA GLU A 111 -19.61 10.51 -0.17
C GLU A 111 -19.14 10.17 1.26
N PRO A 112 -19.52 10.97 2.28
CA PRO A 112 -20.49 12.09 2.25
C PRO A 112 -19.88 13.44 1.87
N TYR A 113 -18.57 13.52 1.62
CA TYR A 113 -17.87 14.79 1.34
C TYR A 113 -18.35 15.46 0.06
N ARG A 114 -18.59 14.68 -1.00
CA ARG A 114 -19.05 15.17 -2.29
C ARG A 114 -20.30 16.04 -2.19
N SER A 115 -21.31 15.54 -1.46
CA SER A 115 -22.60 16.26 -1.30
C SER A 115 -22.44 17.58 -0.57
N SER A 116 -21.48 17.69 0.35
CA SER A 116 -21.21 18.89 1.16
C SER A 116 -20.06 19.75 0.62
N PHE A 117 -19.38 19.32 -0.44
CA PHE A 117 -18.11 19.91 -0.89
C PHE A 117 -18.21 21.41 -1.15
N LYS A 118 -19.23 21.85 -1.92
CA LYS A 118 -19.41 23.27 -2.24
C LYS A 118 -19.66 24.13 -0.99
N ALA A 119 -20.48 23.64 -0.06
CA ALA A 119 -20.84 24.37 1.15
C ALA A 119 -19.68 24.43 2.16
N LYS A 120 -18.86 23.36 2.24
CA LYS A 120 -17.76 23.21 3.20
C LYS A 120 -16.37 23.37 2.60
N ARG A 121 -16.27 23.93 1.38
CA ARG A 121 -14.98 24.02 0.66
C ARG A 121 -13.87 24.66 1.50
N LYS A 122 -14.16 25.76 2.22
CA LYS A 122 -13.16 26.44 3.07
C LYS A 122 -12.67 25.55 4.19
N GLU A 123 -13.58 24.82 4.87
CA GLU A 123 -13.23 23.86 5.92
C GLU A 123 -12.30 22.75 5.40
N TYR A 124 -12.63 22.18 4.23
CA TYR A 124 -11.83 21.15 3.59
C TYR A 124 -10.47 21.67 3.11
N GLU A 125 -10.42 22.90 2.61
CA GLU A 125 -9.17 23.54 2.22
C GLU A 125 -8.24 23.78 3.41
N GLU A 126 -8.75 24.24 4.54
CA GLU A 126 -8.00 24.37 5.78
C GLU A 126 -7.46 23.02 6.27
N ARG A 127 -8.27 21.96 6.17
CA ARG A 127 -7.85 20.60 6.51
C ARG A 127 -6.74 20.12 5.57
N ALA A 128 -6.86 20.35 4.28
CA ALA A 128 -5.84 19.99 3.29
C ALA A 128 -4.52 20.74 3.55
N ARG A 129 -4.59 22.04 3.83
CA ARG A 129 -3.42 22.87 4.18
C ARG A 129 -2.72 22.37 5.47
N LYS A 130 -3.48 22.04 6.51
CA LYS A 130 -2.94 21.44 7.73
C LYS A 130 -2.24 20.11 7.48
N LEU A 131 -2.83 19.24 6.63
CA LEU A 131 -2.22 17.97 6.28
C LEU A 131 -0.94 18.16 5.45
N LEU A 132 -0.93 19.09 4.48
CA LEU A 132 0.25 19.47 3.72
C LEU A 132 1.36 20.02 4.62
N GLN A 133 1.03 20.84 5.61
CA GLN A 133 1.99 21.34 6.58
C GLN A 133 2.63 20.22 7.41
N LYS A 134 1.84 19.22 7.86
CA LYS A 134 2.34 18.04 8.60
C LYS A 134 3.39 17.24 7.81
N VAL A 135 3.27 17.20 6.49
CA VAL A 135 4.24 16.50 5.63
C VAL A 135 5.36 17.41 5.10
N GLY A 136 5.52 18.62 5.67
CA GLY A 136 6.58 19.55 5.29
C GLY A 136 6.34 20.26 3.94
N LEU A 137 5.09 20.40 3.52
CA LEU A 137 4.69 21.13 2.30
C LEU A 137 4.02 22.49 2.60
N GLY A 138 4.22 23.03 3.81
CA GLY A 138 3.78 24.39 4.14
C GLY A 138 4.44 25.42 3.22
N GLY A 139 3.63 26.31 2.63
CA GLY A 139 4.08 27.30 1.63
C GLY A 139 4.10 26.81 0.18
N TYR A 140 3.77 25.53 -0.07
CA TYR A 140 3.69 24.95 -1.41
C TYR A 140 2.26 24.57 -1.83
N GLU A 141 1.26 24.95 -1.05
CA GLU A 141 -0.15 24.57 -1.27
C GLU A 141 -0.70 25.07 -2.60
N ASP A 142 -0.31 26.27 -2.98
CA ASP A 142 -0.80 26.93 -4.21
C ASP A 142 0.15 26.71 -5.42
N LYS A 143 1.20 25.89 -5.25
CA LYS A 143 2.10 25.51 -6.34
C LYS A 143 1.49 24.40 -7.19
N PHE A 144 1.85 24.39 -8.47
CA PHE A 144 1.48 23.31 -9.39
C PHE A 144 2.48 22.15 -9.31
N PRO A 145 2.11 20.92 -9.72
CA PRO A 145 2.98 19.76 -9.65
C PRO A 145 4.37 19.94 -10.26
N TRP A 146 4.49 20.62 -11.40
CA TRP A 146 5.78 20.88 -12.05
C TRP A 146 6.72 21.84 -11.28
N GLN A 147 6.21 22.51 -10.26
CA GLN A 147 6.99 23.38 -9.37
C GLN A 147 7.49 22.64 -8.11
N LEU A 148 7.15 21.35 -7.98
CA LEU A 148 7.49 20.50 -6.85
C LEU A 148 8.56 19.49 -7.24
N SER A 149 9.48 19.18 -6.31
CA SER A 149 10.37 18.02 -6.46
C SER A 149 9.57 16.70 -6.46
N GLY A 150 10.19 15.61 -6.92
CA GLY A 150 9.55 14.28 -6.90
C GLY A 150 9.10 13.85 -5.50
N GLY A 151 9.93 14.08 -4.47
CA GLY A 151 9.58 13.80 -3.08
C GLY A 151 8.41 14.66 -2.57
N MET A 152 8.37 15.95 -2.95
CA MET A 152 7.24 16.83 -2.61
C MET A 152 5.95 16.37 -3.28
N GLN A 153 6.01 15.96 -4.54
CA GLN A 153 4.85 15.41 -5.25
C GLN A 153 4.36 14.11 -4.57
N GLN A 154 5.28 13.27 -4.11
CA GLN A 154 4.92 12.03 -3.42
C GLN A 154 4.25 12.32 -2.07
N ARG A 155 4.76 13.28 -1.29
CA ARG A 155 4.11 13.75 -0.04
C ARG A 155 2.70 14.27 -0.31
N ALA A 156 2.50 15.07 -1.35
CA ALA A 156 1.17 15.56 -1.76
C ALA A 156 0.24 14.42 -2.19
N SER A 157 0.75 13.38 -2.88
CA SER A 157 0.00 12.18 -3.26
C SER A 157 -0.48 11.38 -2.04
N ILE A 158 0.34 11.26 -0.99
CA ILE A 158 -0.05 10.63 0.28
C ILE A 158 -1.13 11.48 0.98
N CYS A 159 -0.98 12.81 1.03
CA CYS A 159 -2.02 13.69 1.56
C CYS A 159 -3.34 13.52 0.82
N ARG A 160 -3.31 13.44 -0.52
CA ARG A 160 -4.50 13.16 -1.34
C ARG A 160 -5.14 11.83 -0.96
N ALA A 161 -4.35 10.79 -0.72
CA ALA A 161 -4.87 9.49 -0.32
C ALA A 161 -5.49 9.49 1.08
N LEU A 162 -5.10 10.42 1.97
CA LEU A 162 -5.54 10.49 3.37
C LEU A 162 -6.66 11.51 3.63
N ILE A 163 -6.88 12.50 2.74
CA ILE A 163 -7.77 13.65 3.02
C ILE A 163 -9.20 13.27 3.34
N HIS A 164 -9.71 12.17 2.82
CA HIS A 164 -11.06 11.66 3.05
C HIS A 164 -11.14 10.70 4.26
N GLU A 165 -10.09 10.66 5.10
CA GLU A 165 -10.00 9.83 6.32
C GLU A 165 -10.31 8.35 6.05
N PRO A 166 -9.55 7.70 5.15
CA PRO A 166 -9.81 6.32 4.81
C PRO A 166 -9.53 5.41 6.01
N LYS A 167 -10.29 4.31 6.12
CA LYS A 167 -10.00 3.26 7.10
C LYS A 167 -8.77 2.42 6.71
N MET A 168 -8.38 2.46 5.44
CA MET A 168 -7.24 1.71 4.90
C MET A 168 -6.49 2.53 3.86
N LEU A 169 -5.17 2.59 4.01
CA LEU A 169 -4.24 3.19 3.06
C LEU A 169 -3.46 2.10 2.32
N LEU A 170 -3.50 2.15 0.99
CA LEU A 170 -2.75 1.27 0.12
C LEU A 170 -1.61 2.06 -0.55
N LEU A 171 -0.40 1.52 -0.47
CA LEU A 171 0.81 2.14 -0.98
C LEU A 171 1.50 1.18 -1.95
N ASP A 172 1.52 1.54 -3.24
CA ASP A 172 2.16 0.72 -4.29
C ASP A 172 3.52 1.33 -4.66
N GLU A 173 4.61 0.79 -4.09
CA GLU A 173 6.00 1.22 -4.26
C GLU A 173 6.21 2.74 -4.09
N PRO A 174 5.65 3.39 -3.05
CA PRO A 174 5.52 4.85 -2.97
C PRO A 174 6.87 5.58 -2.83
N PHE A 175 7.94 4.86 -2.51
CA PHE A 175 9.27 5.44 -2.25
C PHE A 175 10.30 5.09 -3.33
N GLY A 176 9.94 4.27 -4.32
CA GLY A 176 10.88 3.68 -5.27
C GLY A 176 11.62 4.68 -6.17
N ALA A 177 11.06 5.86 -6.41
CA ALA A 177 11.64 6.91 -7.25
C ALA A 177 12.41 8.00 -6.48
N LEU A 178 12.57 7.84 -5.14
CA LEU A 178 13.17 8.84 -4.27
C LEU A 178 14.64 8.51 -3.95
N ASP A 179 15.44 9.55 -3.74
CA ASP A 179 16.78 9.41 -3.15
C ASP A 179 16.70 8.91 -1.70
N ALA A 180 17.82 8.45 -1.15
CA ALA A 180 17.86 7.79 0.15
C ALA A 180 17.36 8.68 1.30
N PHE A 181 17.79 9.95 1.34
CA PHE A 181 17.42 10.87 2.42
C PHE A 181 15.94 11.23 2.38
N THR A 182 15.44 11.63 1.20
CA THR A 182 14.02 11.94 1.00
C THR A 182 13.13 10.74 1.32
N ARG A 183 13.59 9.52 1.03
CA ARG A 183 12.89 8.27 1.35
C ARG A 183 12.77 8.06 2.86
N GLU A 184 13.88 8.19 3.60
CA GLU A 184 13.90 8.03 5.05
C GLU A 184 13.05 9.10 5.76
N GLU A 185 13.09 10.34 5.30
CA GLU A 185 12.19 11.41 5.79
C GLU A 185 10.72 11.01 5.58
N LEU A 186 10.38 10.46 4.41
CA LEU A 186 9.01 10.07 4.10
C LEU A 186 8.54 8.85 4.91
N TRP A 187 9.45 7.92 5.25
CA TRP A 187 9.14 6.84 6.20
C TRP A 187 8.75 7.38 7.57
N CYS A 188 9.50 8.35 8.09
CA CYS A 188 9.20 9.00 9.37
C CYS A 188 7.84 9.71 9.33
N ILE A 189 7.57 10.47 8.28
CA ILE A 189 6.29 11.15 8.07
C ILE A 189 5.13 10.15 8.05
N LEU A 190 5.26 9.07 7.30
CA LEU A 190 4.21 8.04 7.20
C LEU A 190 4.00 7.31 8.53
N ARG A 191 5.10 6.96 9.24
CA ARG A 191 5.05 6.39 10.59
C ARG A 191 4.27 7.28 11.54
N ASP A 192 4.56 8.59 11.55
CA ASP A 192 3.94 9.56 12.46
C ASP A 192 2.46 9.75 12.13
N LEU A 193 2.09 9.88 10.86
CA LEU A 193 0.69 9.94 10.41
C LEU A 193 -0.09 8.67 10.79
N TRP A 194 0.52 7.49 10.61
CA TRP A 194 -0.11 6.23 10.99
C TRP A 194 -0.24 6.10 12.51
N THR A 195 0.77 6.48 13.28
CA THR A 195 0.74 6.44 14.75
C THR A 195 -0.36 7.34 15.32
N GLU A 196 -0.57 8.50 14.70
CA GLU A 196 -1.62 9.45 15.11
C GLU A 196 -3.03 8.94 14.80
N GLN A 197 -3.24 8.32 13.65
CA GLN A 197 -4.59 8.04 13.13
C GLN A 197 -4.99 6.56 13.19
N GLN A 198 -4.04 5.64 13.33
CA GLN A 198 -4.25 4.19 13.49
C GLN A 198 -5.14 3.55 12.40
N PHE A 199 -5.05 4.01 11.14
CA PHE A 199 -5.69 3.36 10.01
C PHE A 199 -4.92 2.11 9.58
N ASN A 200 -5.56 1.18 8.87
CA ASN A 200 -4.85 0.04 8.30
C ASN A 200 -3.94 0.48 7.15
N VAL A 201 -2.74 -0.10 7.05
CA VAL A 201 -1.84 0.15 5.92
C VAL A 201 -1.43 -1.16 5.27
N ILE A 202 -1.49 -1.16 3.94
CA ILE A 202 -0.90 -2.21 3.11
C ILE A 202 0.14 -1.56 2.20
N LEU A 203 1.41 -1.81 2.50
CA LEU A 203 2.54 -1.34 1.72
C LEU A 203 3.01 -2.45 0.79
N VAL A 204 3.01 -2.20 -0.50
CA VAL A 204 3.66 -3.05 -1.50
C VAL A 204 4.99 -2.45 -1.87
N THR A 205 6.06 -3.23 -1.72
CA THR A 205 7.41 -2.75 -1.99
C THR A 205 8.36 -3.87 -2.38
N HIS A 206 9.51 -3.52 -2.96
CA HIS A 206 10.66 -4.41 -3.15
C HIS A 206 11.80 -4.08 -2.18
N ASP A 207 11.69 -3.01 -1.39
CA ASP A 207 12.69 -2.62 -0.39
C ASP A 207 12.37 -3.25 0.97
N LEU A 208 13.30 -4.12 1.44
CA LEU A 208 13.15 -4.82 2.71
C LEU A 208 13.36 -3.91 3.91
N ARG A 209 14.20 -2.86 3.78
CA ARG A 209 14.46 -1.92 4.88
C ARG A 209 13.21 -1.13 5.23
N GLU A 210 12.51 -0.59 4.19
CA GLU A 210 11.26 0.12 4.43
C GLU A 210 10.15 -0.79 4.98
N SER A 211 10.09 -2.04 4.52
CA SER A 211 9.11 -3.01 5.03
C SER A 211 9.33 -3.34 6.50
N VAL A 212 10.58 -3.54 6.94
CA VAL A 212 10.93 -3.81 8.34
C VAL A 212 10.77 -2.56 9.21
N PHE A 213 11.09 -1.37 8.68
CA PHE A 213 10.96 -0.13 9.43
C PHE A 213 9.49 0.23 9.70
N LEU A 214 8.61 0.07 8.71
CA LEU A 214 7.23 0.55 8.76
C LEU A 214 6.23 -0.49 9.25
N ALA A 215 6.37 -1.77 8.86
CA ALA A 215 5.31 -2.75 9.06
C ALA A 215 5.38 -3.46 10.42
N ASP A 216 4.21 -3.92 10.91
CA ASP A 216 4.10 -4.86 12.03
C ASP A 216 4.31 -6.30 11.53
N THR A 217 3.86 -6.58 10.30
CA THR A 217 4.00 -7.89 9.66
C THR A 217 4.45 -7.73 8.21
N VAL A 218 5.46 -8.50 7.81
CA VAL A 218 5.94 -8.58 6.43
C VAL A 218 5.55 -9.92 5.82
N TYR A 219 4.88 -9.85 4.66
CA TYR A 219 4.54 -11.02 3.84
C TYR A 219 5.46 -11.10 2.63
N VAL A 220 6.08 -12.26 2.41
CA VAL A 220 6.88 -12.50 1.21
C VAL A 220 6.05 -13.24 0.18
N MET A 221 5.96 -12.68 -1.03
CA MET A 221 5.17 -13.23 -2.12
C MET A 221 6.05 -13.91 -3.16
N SER A 222 5.72 -15.16 -3.52
CA SER A 222 6.40 -15.93 -4.58
C SER A 222 5.98 -15.45 -5.97
N LYS A 223 6.71 -15.91 -7.00
CA LYS A 223 6.40 -15.59 -8.41
C LYS A 223 5.76 -16.78 -9.11
N SER A 224 4.73 -16.50 -9.92
CA SER A 224 4.16 -17.36 -10.97
C SER A 224 3.73 -18.76 -10.51
N PRO A 225 2.62 -18.91 -9.85
CA PRO A 225 1.67 -17.90 -9.40
C PRO A 225 2.11 -17.19 -8.11
N GLY A 226 1.55 -15.99 -7.87
CA GLY A 226 1.78 -15.27 -6.63
C GLY A 226 1.12 -15.96 -5.44
N ARG A 227 1.92 -16.36 -4.43
CA ARG A 227 1.46 -16.95 -3.17
C ARG A 227 2.21 -16.31 -2.01
N PHE A 228 1.60 -16.18 -0.84
CA PHE A 228 2.34 -15.85 0.37
C PHE A 228 3.09 -17.09 0.87
N VAL A 229 4.42 -16.99 0.90
CA VAL A 229 5.32 -18.10 1.30
C VAL A 229 5.96 -17.89 2.66
N VAL A 230 6.01 -16.64 3.13
CA VAL A 230 6.50 -16.28 4.45
C VAL A 230 5.60 -15.20 5.04
N LYS A 231 5.29 -15.35 6.33
CA LYS A 231 4.75 -14.32 7.20
C LYS A 231 5.77 -14.09 8.31
N ARG A 232 6.28 -12.86 8.43
CA ARG A 232 7.24 -12.47 9.46
C ARG A 232 6.69 -11.30 10.28
N GLU A 233 6.34 -11.53 11.51
CA GLU A 233 5.99 -10.48 12.46
C GLU A 233 7.27 -9.75 12.90
N ILE A 234 7.25 -8.42 12.93
CA ILE A 234 8.42 -7.60 13.25
C ILE A 234 8.38 -7.25 14.73
N ASP A 235 9.25 -7.89 15.47
CA ASP A 235 9.38 -7.80 16.93
C ASP A 235 10.25 -6.63 17.43
N ILE A 236 10.51 -5.64 16.57
CA ILE A 236 11.14 -4.38 16.94
C ILE A 236 10.10 -3.43 17.54
N PRO A 237 10.30 -2.94 18.78
CA PRO A 237 9.34 -2.05 19.45
C PRO A 237 9.03 -0.78 18.67
N ARG A 238 7.82 -0.24 18.86
CA ARG A 238 7.42 1.08 18.37
C ARG A 238 7.47 2.12 19.51
N PRO A 239 7.67 3.41 19.20
CA PRO A 239 7.94 3.98 17.88
C PRO A 239 9.34 3.62 17.38
N ARG A 240 9.48 3.30 16.11
CA ARG A 240 10.78 3.07 15.48
C ARG A 240 11.32 4.39 14.95
N ASP A 241 12.50 4.80 15.38
CA ASP A 241 13.27 5.90 14.79
C ASP A 241 14.26 5.38 13.75
N LEU A 242 14.93 6.28 13.03
CA LEU A 242 15.87 5.89 11.99
C LEU A 242 17.09 5.13 12.55
N GLU A 243 17.47 5.39 13.81
CA GLU A 243 18.59 4.74 14.46
C GLU A 243 18.39 3.23 14.57
N VAL A 244 17.15 2.76 14.65
CA VAL A 244 16.84 1.33 14.69
C VAL A 244 17.35 0.59 13.44
N THR A 245 17.44 1.28 12.30
CA THR A 245 17.90 0.69 11.03
C THR A 245 19.39 0.33 11.02
N TYR A 246 20.16 0.82 11.99
CA TYR A 246 21.59 0.51 12.19
C TYR A 246 21.82 -0.57 13.24
N THR A 247 20.77 -1.08 13.87
CA THR A 247 20.89 -2.16 14.87
C THR A 247 21.09 -3.53 14.23
N GLN A 248 21.79 -4.43 14.95
CA GLN A 248 21.98 -5.81 14.51
C GLN A 248 20.63 -6.54 14.31
N ALA A 249 19.70 -6.39 15.25
CA ALA A 249 18.36 -7.00 15.17
C ALA A 249 17.61 -6.61 13.89
N PHE A 250 17.67 -5.35 13.48
CA PHE A 250 17.08 -4.88 12.21
C PHE A 250 17.79 -5.54 11.01
N GLY A 251 19.12 -5.57 11.04
CA GLY A 251 19.93 -6.18 9.99
C GLY A 251 19.64 -7.67 9.81
N ASP A 252 19.48 -8.40 10.91
CA ASP A 252 19.18 -9.84 10.91
C ASP A 252 17.82 -10.14 10.27
N ILE A 253 16.77 -9.35 10.58
CA ILE A 253 15.45 -9.51 9.97
C ILE A 253 15.50 -9.21 8.45
N VAL A 254 16.19 -8.15 8.05
CA VAL A 254 16.37 -7.82 6.62
C VAL A 254 17.13 -8.96 5.91
N HIS A 255 18.16 -9.51 6.54
CA HIS A 255 18.94 -10.64 6.00
C HIS A 255 18.08 -11.91 5.86
N GLU A 256 17.29 -12.25 6.89
CA GLU A 256 16.33 -13.36 6.88
C GLU A 256 15.36 -13.25 5.69
N LEU A 257 14.67 -12.10 5.55
CA LEU A 257 13.73 -11.87 4.47
C LEU A 257 14.41 -11.94 3.08
N ARG A 258 15.64 -11.40 2.96
CA ARG A 258 16.43 -11.48 1.72
C ARG A 258 16.78 -12.91 1.37
N GLY A 259 17.10 -13.75 2.37
CA GLY A 259 17.36 -15.17 2.21
C GLY A 259 16.17 -15.91 1.59
N HIS A 260 14.95 -15.66 2.09
CA HIS A 260 13.73 -16.25 1.55
C HIS A 260 13.50 -15.84 0.08
N ILE A 261 13.67 -14.56 -0.27
CA ILE A 261 13.53 -14.09 -1.66
C ILE A 261 14.61 -14.69 -2.55
N GLY A 262 15.84 -14.82 -2.07
CA GLY A 262 16.96 -15.42 -2.79
C GLY A 262 16.75 -16.90 -3.12
N ALA A 263 16.24 -17.67 -2.16
CA ALA A 263 15.91 -19.09 -2.36
C ALA A 263 14.86 -19.29 -3.46
N MET A 264 13.80 -18.47 -3.46
CA MET A 264 12.77 -18.52 -4.51
C MET A 264 13.30 -18.24 -5.92
N ARG A 265 14.25 -17.29 -6.06
CA ARG A 265 14.88 -16.97 -7.36
C ARG A 265 15.65 -18.16 -7.92
N LYS A 266 16.37 -18.91 -7.08
CA LYS A 266 17.12 -20.11 -7.48
C LYS A 266 16.20 -21.23 -7.97
N THR A 267 15.07 -21.46 -7.29
CA THR A 267 14.09 -22.48 -7.69
C THR A 267 13.45 -22.18 -9.03
N THR A 268 13.22 -20.90 -9.35
CA THR A 268 12.64 -20.48 -10.65
C THR A 268 13.63 -20.63 -11.80
N LEU A 269 14.94 -20.48 -11.54
CA LEU A 269 16.00 -20.62 -12.56
C LEU A 269 16.33 -22.09 -12.87
N SER A 270 16.01 -23.02 -11.94
CA SER A 270 16.25 -24.46 -12.13
C SER A 270 15.06 -25.21 -12.77
N ALA A 271 13.90 -24.56 -12.95
CA ALA A 271 12.80 -25.17 -13.70
C ALA A 271 13.07 -25.10 -15.21
N PRO A 272 13.00 -26.23 -15.97
CA PRO A 272 13.20 -26.22 -17.40
C PRO A 272 12.17 -25.30 -18.07
N ALA A 273 12.62 -24.45 -18.99
CA ALA A 273 11.75 -23.60 -19.80
C ALA A 273 10.77 -24.49 -20.55
N VAL A 274 9.48 -24.36 -20.24
CA VAL A 274 8.42 -24.95 -21.08
C VAL A 274 8.50 -24.21 -22.40
N ALA A 275 8.87 -24.92 -23.48
CA ALA A 275 8.92 -24.37 -24.82
C ALA A 275 7.54 -23.87 -25.22
N PRO A 276 7.45 -22.70 -25.89
CA PRO A 276 6.18 -22.24 -26.43
C PRO A 276 5.73 -23.21 -27.54
N ALA A 277 4.48 -23.66 -27.40
CA ALA A 277 3.79 -24.41 -28.48
C ALA A 277 3.20 -23.44 -29.49
#